data_ae29a45af27e7f8e28b2b65d9b8f5367
#
_entry.id   ae29a45af27e7f8e28b2b65d9b8f5367
#
_cell.length_a   1.000
_cell.length_b   1.000
_cell.length_c   1.000
_cell.angle_alpha   90.00
_cell.angle_beta   90.00
_cell.angle_gamma   90.00
#
_symmetry.space_group_name_H-M   'P 1'
#
loop_
_entity.id
_entity.type
_entity.pdbx_description
1 polymer ?
#
loop_
_entity_poly.entity_id
_entity_poly.type
_entity_poly.pdbx_seq_one_letter_code
_entity_poly.pdbx_strand_id
1 'polypeptide(L)'
;MSEPGIPKGRPRHWLEYISTAFAVIISLISLWVAIETERANRQMVAAASWPMLQVGSSSVDDKGDSVILFRVTNTGVGPAKVRSFELFYKKKPMTGAVQLIRTCCKPDFTRSAPEEEDRKDFFITGGVPGNVIRAGETDTFMQMGLGTANAAVWRALNTARNNFITYRICYCSVFDECWINTVRGRNQLDPTPVDKCPVPKVGYVE
;
A
#
# COMPACT_ATOMS: atom_id res chain seq x y z
N MET A 1 -58.00 35.18 -66.67
CA MET A 1 -57.43 35.17 -65.36
C MET A 1 -56.30 34.18 -65.36
N SER A 2 -55.05 34.70 -65.44
CA SER A 2 -53.82 33.84 -65.48
C SER A 2 -53.27 33.72 -64.07
N GLU A 3 -53.16 32.49 -63.56
CA GLU A 3 -52.49 32.21 -62.27
C GLU A 3 -51.01 32.54 -62.34
N PRO A 4 -50.44 33.22 -61.30
CA PRO A 4 -49.00 33.45 -61.25
C PRO A 4 -48.29 32.14 -60.86
N GLY A 5 -47.39 31.63 -61.73
CA GLY A 5 -46.59 30.47 -61.50
C GLY A 5 -45.62 30.66 -60.32
N ILE A 6 -45.67 29.77 -59.36
CA ILE A 6 -44.76 29.69 -58.20
C ILE A 6 -43.35 29.34 -58.72
N PRO A 7 -42.31 30.11 -58.40
CA PRO A 7 -40.95 29.78 -58.82
C PRO A 7 -40.50 28.49 -58.13
N LYS A 8 -40.18 27.46 -58.91
CA LYS A 8 -39.53 26.23 -58.47
C LYS A 8 -38.17 26.58 -57.86
N GLY A 9 -38.08 26.53 -56.54
CA GLY A 9 -36.84 26.72 -55.80
C GLY A 9 -35.80 25.70 -56.24
N ARG A 10 -34.58 26.15 -56.59
CA ARG A 10 -33.43 25.31 -56.88
C ARG A 10 -33.20 24.38 -55.66
N PRO A 11 -32.90 23.09 -55.91
CA PRO A 11 -32.62 22.13 -54.81
C PRO A 11 -31.42 22.63 -54.02
N ARG A 12 -31.63 22.86 -52.74
CA ARG A 12 -30.59 23.30 -51.79
C ARG A 12 -29.72 22.16 -51.25
N HIS A 13 -29.42 21.15 -52.06
CA HIS A 13 -28.67 19.98 -51.69
C HIS A 13 -27.26 20.29 -51.14
N TRP A 14 -26.63 21.37 -51.54
CA TRP A 14 -25.36 21.80 -50.99
C TRP A 14 -25.44 22.21 -49.51
N LEU A 15 -26.53 22.76 -49.05
CA LEU A 15 -26.74 23.08 -47.66
C LEU A 15 -26.89 21.82 -46.80
N GLU A 16 -27.53 20.78 -47.34
CA GLU A 16 -27.64 19.46 -46.67
C GLU A 16 -26.27 18.80 -46.56
N TYR A 17 -25.43 18.85 -47.56
CA TYR A 17 -24.06 18.32 -47.48
C TYR A 17 -23.19 19.09 -46.50
N ILE A 18 -23.29 20.41 -46.45
CA ILE A 18 -22.57 21.22 -45.48
C ILE A 18 -23.02 20.90 -44.06
N SER A 19 -24.32 20.84 -43.81
CA SER A 19 -24.86 20.53 -42.45
C SER A 19 -24.43 19.13 -42.00
N THR A 20 -24.44 18.14 -42.88
CA THR A 20 -23.98 16.79 -42.62
C THR A 20 -22.47 16.77 -42.34
N ALA A 21 -21.66 17.50 -43.11
CA ALA A 21 -20.23 17.60 -42.87
C ALA A 21 -19.92 18.25 -41.52
N PHE A 22 -20.62 19.32 -41.14
CA PHE A 22 -20.49 19.93 -39.81
C PHE A 22 -20.89 18.97 -38.69
N ALA A 23 -21.98 18.22 -38.85
CA ALA A 23 -22.42 17.24 -37.85
C ALA A 23 -21.37 16.15 -37.63
N VAL A 24 -20.75 15.65 -38.72
CA VAL A 24 -19.65 14.67 -38.66
C VAL A 24 -18.42 15.24 -37.95
N ILE A 25 -18.02 16.47 -38.27
CA ILE A 25 -16.87 17.13 -37.63
C ILE A 25 -17.12 17.31 -36.14
N ILE A 26 -18.31 17.82 -35.75
CA ILE A 26 -18.68 18.00 -34.35
C ILE A 26 -18.66 16.65 -33.61
N SER A 27 -19.18 15.58 -34.24
CA SER A 27 -19.17 14.24 -33.67
C SER A 27 -17.74 13.70 -33.42
N LEU A 28 -16.83 13.91 -34.38
CA LEU A 28 -15.43 13.52 -34.24
C LEU A 28 -14.71 14.31 -33.13
N ILE A 29 -14.94 15.61 -33.04
CA ILE A 29 -14.40 16.45 -31.97
C ILE A 29 -14.96 16.00 -30.63
N SER A 30 -16.25 15.73 -30.53
CA SER A 30 -16.88 15.26 -29.29
C SER A 30 -16.33 13.91 -28.84
N LEU A 31 -16.10 13.00 -29.78
CA LEU A 31 -15.48 11.70 -29.50
C LEU A 31 -14.04 11.86 -28.99
N TRP A 32 -13.25 12.73 -29.63
CA TRP A 32 -11.88 13.01 -29.18
C TRP A 32 -11.87 13.60 -27.76
N VAL A 33 -12.70 14.60 -27.47
CA VAL A 33 -12.83 15.20 -26.14
C VAL A 33 -13.27 14.17 -25.11
N ALA A 34 -14.21 13.27 -25.45
CA ALA A 34 -14.65 12.21 -24.56
C ALA A 34 -13.50 11.25 -24.19
N ILE A 35 -12.66 10.86 -25.16
CA ILE A 35 -11.49 10.00 -24.91
C ILE A 35 -10.47 10.70 -24.00
N GLU A 36 -10.15 11.98 -24.24
CA GLU A 36 -9.21 12.71 -23.39
C GLU A 36 -9.75 12.94 -21.97
N THR A 37 -11.05 13.21 -21.84
CA THR A 37 -11.71 13.34 -20.53
C THR A 37 -11.66 12.02 -19.75
N GLU A 38 -11.91 10.89 -20.43
CA GLU A 38 -11.81 9.57 -19.79
C GLU A 38 -10.39 9.26 -19.31
N ARG A 39 -9.37 9.58 -20.11
CA ARG A 39 -7.95 9.42 -19.71
C ARG A 39 -7.61 10.26 -18.49
N ALA A 40 -8.03 11.53 -18.48
CA ALA A 40 -7.81 12.43 -17.34
C ALA A 40 -8.52 11.94 -16.07
N ASN A 41 -9.77 11.46 -16.21
CA ASN A 41 -10.52 10.89 -15.11
C ASN A 41 -9.85 9.64 -14.53
N ARG A 42 -9.36 8.73 -15.36
CA ARG A 42 -8.62 7.54 -14.90
C ARG A 42 -7.37 7.92 -14.12
N GLN A 43 -6.61 8.89 -14.59
CA GLN A 43 -5.41 9.37 -13.88
C GLN A 43 -5.76 10.00 -12.52
N MET A 44 -6.82 10.81 -12.45
CA MET A 44 -7.29 11.39 -11.19
C MET A 44 -7.74 10.32 -10.20
N VAL A 45 -8.49 9.32 -10.65
CA VAL A 45 -8.96 8.22 -9.79
C VAL A 45 -7.79 7.36 -9.32
N ALA A 46 -6.82 7.06 -10.18
CA ALA A 46 -5.60 6.33 -9.79
C ALA A 46 -4.79 7.12 -8.75
N ALA A 47 -4.59 8.43 -8.96
CA ALA A 47 -3.91 9.29 -8.00
C ALA A 47 -4.64 9.39 -6.65
N ALA A 48 -5.99 9.47 -6.67
CA ALA A 48 -6.83 9.52 -5.47
C ALA A 48 -6.91 8.19 -4.71
N SER A 49 -6.45 7.09 -5.31
CA SER A 49 -6.45 5.75 -4.70
C SER A 49 -5.05 5.19 -4.48
N TRP A 50 -4.01 6.02 -4.62
CA TRP A 50 -2.62 5.59 -4.47
C TRP A 50 -2.27 5.24 -3.01
N PRO A 51 -1.98 3.96 -2.70
CA PRO A 51 -1.52 3.57 -1.38
C PRO A 51 -0.02 3.80 -1.23
N MET A 52 0.43 4.08 0.00
CA MET A 52 1.85 4.17 0.33
C MET A 52 2.13 3.53 1.68
N LEU A 53 2.63 2.30 1.68
CA LEU A 53 2.96 1.61 2.91
C LEU A 53 4.37 1.97 3.40
N GLN A 54 4.44 2.37 4.66
CA GLN A 54 5.68 2.59 5.40
C GLN A 54 5.80 1.54 6.50
N VAL A 55 6.96 0.88 6.57
CA VAL A 55 7.28 -0.03 7.66
C VAL A 55 8.23 0.68 8.61
N GLY A 56 7.88 0.71 9.87
CA GLY A 56 8.66 1.40 10.88
C GLY A 56 8.75 0.63 12.21
N SER A 57 9.66 1.06 13.05
CA SER A 57 9.75 0.57 14.42
C SER A 57 10.09 1.70 15.38
N SER A 58 9.54 1.62 16.60
CA SER A 58 9.86 2.53 17.69
C SER A 58 10.24 1.74 18.97
N SER A 59 10.80 2.41 19.97
CA SER A 59 11.09 1.84 21.27
C SER A 59 10.25 2.48 22.38
N VAL A 60 9.30 3.34 21.99
CA VAL A 60 8.38 4.03 22.87
C VAL A 60 7.02 4.01 22.20
N ASP A 61 5.97 3.80 22.96
CA ASP A 61 4.59 3.91 22.50
C ASP A 61 4.07 5.36 22.58
N ASP A 62 2.80 5.53 22.24
CA ASP A 62 2.16 6.86 22.23
C ASP A 62 1.90 7.42 23.63
N LYS A 63 2.04 6.60 24.69
CA LYS A 63 1.93 6.99 26.09
C LYS A 63 3.28 7.30 26.76
N GLY A 64 4.39 7.07 26.06
CA GLY A 64 5.74 7.23 26.58
C GLY A 64 6.30 5.98 27.26
N ASP A 65 5.58 4.86 27.24
CA ASP A 65 6.06 3.60 27.80
C ASP A 65 7.15 2.96 26.93
N SER A 66 8.09 2.26 27.55
CA SER A 66 9.16 1.55 26.85
C SER A 66 8.64 0.28 26.20
N VAL A 67 8.20 0.40 24.97
CA VAL A 67 7.64 -0.70 24.14
C VAL A 67 8.31 -0.69 22.78
N ILE A 68 8.92 -1.82 22.38
CA ILE A 68 9.35 -1.99 21.00
C ILE A 68 8.13 -2.33 20.17
N LEU A 69 7.88 -1.51 19.14
CA LEU A 69 6.77 -1.62 18.23
C LEU A 69 7.31 -1.77 16.81
N PHE A 70 6.70 -2.67 16.04
CA PHE A 70 6.93 -2.80 14.60
C PHE A 70 5.58 -2.62 13.91
N ARG A 71 5.50 -1.61 13.04
CA ARG A 71 4.25 -1.14 12.46
C ARG A 71 4.35 -1.05 10.95
N VAL A 72 3.23 -1.28 10.28
CA VAL A 72 3.01 -0.92 8.88
C VAL A 72 1.94 0.16 8.86
N THR A 73 2.24 1.31 8.30
CA THR A 73 1.32 2.45 8.21
C THR A 73 1.05 2.76 6.74
N ASN A 74 -0.20 2.93 6.39
CA ASN A 74 -0.56 3.43 5.07
C ASN A 74 -0.63 4.96 5.11
N THR A 75 0.40 5.62 4.61
CA THR A 75 0.48 7.09 4.49
C THR A 75 -0.06 7.61 3.17
N GLY A 76 -0.54 6.72 2.29
CA GLY A 76 -1.20 7.06 1.04
C GLY A 76 -2.66 7.45 1.22
N VAL A 77 -3.31 7.79 0.11
CA VAL A 77 -4.71 8.24 0.08
C VAL A 77 -5.70 7.11 -0.21
N GLY A 78 -5.24 5.99 -0.75
CA GLY A 78 -6.06 4.81 -1.04
C GLY A 78 -5.73 3.60 -0.16
N PRO A 79 -6.62 2.60 -0.08
CA PRO A 79 -6.34 1.37 0.64
C PRO A 79 -5.26 0.53 -0.03
N ALA A 80 -4.41 -0.11 0.78
CA ALA A 80 -3.34 -0.98 0.35
C ALA A 80 -3.69 -2.45 0.59
N LYS A 81 -3.72 -3.26 -0.47
CA LYS A 81 -3.83 -4.73 -0.37
C LYS A 81 -2.42 -5.32 -0.21
N VAL A 82 -2.05 -5.78 1.00
CA VAL A 82 -0.74 -6.41 1.25
C VAL A 82 -0.71 -7.80 0.62
N ARG A 83 0.16 -8.00 -0.36
CA ARG A 83 0.31 -9.27 -1.08
C ARG A 83 1.42 -10.15 -0.52
N SER A 84 2.53 -9.54 -0.08
CA SER A 84 3.60 -10.26 0.58
C SER A 84 4.35 -9.37 1.56
N PHE A 85 4.86 -9.98 2.62
CA PHE A 85 5.70 -9.34 3.61
C PHE A 85 6.85 -10.28 3.96
N GLU A 86 8.05 -9.75 3.96
CA GLU A 86 9.28 -10.49 4.28
C GLU A 86 10.07 -9.73 5.33
N LEU A 87 10.52 -10.47 6.33
CA LEU A 87 11.36 -9.99 7.41
C LEU A 87 12.73 -10.65 7.32
N PHE A 88 13.78 -9.87 7.37
CA PHE A 88 15.15 -10.38 7.32
C PHE A 88 15.94 -9.91 8.55
N TYR A 89 16.72 -10.80 9.13
CA TYR A 89 17.71 -10.49 10.14
C TYR A 89 19.10 -10.84 9.62
N LYS A 90 20.01 -9.86 9.54
CA LYS A 90 21.35 -10.03 8.95
C LYS A 90 21.28 -10.73 7.58
N LYS A 91 20.37 -10.32 6.72
CA LYS A 91 20.08 -10.86 5.38
C LYS A 91 19.49 -12.28 5.35
N LYS A 92 19.24 -12.93 6.49
CA LYS A 92 18.55 -14.22 6.55
C LYS A 92 17.05 -14.00 6.68
N PRO A 93 16.19 -14.66 5.90
CA PRO A 93 14.75 -14.52 6.01
C PRO A 93 14.23 -15.15 7.29
N MET A 94 13.24 -14.51 7.91
CA MET A 94 12.55 -14.95 9.11
C MET A 94 11.09 -15.26 8.78
N THR A 95 10.58 -16.38 9.26
CA THR A 95 9.20 -16.80 9.05
C THR A 95 8.21 -16.09 9.98
N GLY A 96 8.69 -15.49 11.08
CA GLY A 96 7.86 -14.81 12.05
C GLY A 96 8.65 -14.14 13.15
N ALA A 97 7.95 -13.42 14.02
CA ALA A 97 8.54 -12.65 15.11
C ALA A 97 9.22 -13.53 16.16
N VAL A 98 8.62 -14.68 16.48
CA VAL A 98 9.24 -15.65 17.43
C VAL A 98 10.58 -16.15 16.91
N GLN A 99 10.67 -16.48 15.59
CA GLN A 99 11.93 -16.90 14.99
C GLN A 99 12.96 -15.76 15.01
N LEU A 100 12.53 -14.52 14.77
CA LEU A 100 13.40 -13.36 14.89
C LEU A 100 14.01 -13.29 16.30
N ILE A 101 13.18 -13.35 17.36
CA ILE A 101 13.65 -13.27 18.74
C ILE A 101 14.61 -14.41 19.08
N ARG A 102 14.31 -15.63 18.65
CA ARG A 102 15.22 -16.78 18.83
C ARG A 102 16.56 -16.58 18.14
N THR A 103 16.55 -15.97 16.96
CA THR A 103 17.76 -15.81 16.16
C THR A 103 18.63 -14.65 16.64
N CYS A 104 18.02 -13.53 17.08
CA CYS A 104 18.78 -12.33 17.48
C CYS A 104 19.13 -12.29 18.95
N CYS A 105 18.29 -12.84 19.81
CA CYS A 105 18.16 -12.28 21.15
C CYS A 105 18.11 -13.35 22.27
N LYS A 106 17.35 -14.44 22.08
CA LYS A 106 17.18 -15.52 23.06
C LYS A 106 16.81 -16.83 22.35
N PRO A 107 17.74 -17.80 22.19
CA PRO A 107 17.50 -19.02 21.42
C PRO A 107 16.35 -19.90 21.91
N ASP A 108 16.13 -19.92 23.22
CA ASP A 108 15.07 -20.68 23.91
C ASP A 108 13.79 -19.87 24.16
N PHE A 109 13.63 -18.73 23.46
CA PHE A 109 12.45 -17.89 23.61
C PHE A 109 11.17 -18.66 23.22
N THR A 110 10.21 -18.65 24.16
CA THR A 110 8.87 -19.18 23.96
C THR A 110 7.87 -18.05 24.13
N ARG A 111 6.80 -18.07 23.33
CA ARG A 111 5.70 -17.13 23.49
C ARG A 111 4.92 -17.51 24.76
N SER A 112 5.01 -16.70 25.80
CA SER A 112 4.14 -16.81 26.97
C SER A 112 2.83 -16.07 26.68
N ALA A 113 1.69 -16.68 26.93
CA ALA A 113 0.44 -15.96 26.99
C ALA A 113 0.50 -14.93 28.14
N PRO A 114 -0.02 -13.72 28.01
CA PRO A 114 -0.14 -12.80 29.13
C PRO A 114 -1.17 -13.42 30.10
N GLU A 115 -0.69 -13.85 31.25
CA GLU A 115 -1.54 -14.41 32.34
C GLU A 115 -2.20 -13.33 33.18
N GLU A 116 -1.76 -12.06 33.05
CA GLU A 116 -2.23 -10.95 33.86
C GLU A 116 -2.22 -9.65 33.04
N GLU A 117 -3.30 -8.86 33.14
CA GLU A 117 -3.57 -7.63 32.36
C GLU A 117 -2.56 -6.50 32.60
N ASP A 118 -1.76 -6.57 33.67
CA ASP A 118 -0.77 -5.55 34.08
C ASP A 118 0.69 -5.91 33.77
N ARG A 119 0.97 -6.98 33.02
CA ARG A 119 2.36 -7.37 32.75
C ARG A 119 2.99 -6.46 31.72
N LYS A 120 4.00 -5.68 32.14
CA LYS A 120 4.79 -4.80 31.27
C LYS A 120 5.68 -5.55 30.26
N ASP A 121 5.93 -6.86 30.47
CA ASP A 121 6.81 -7.70 29.64
C ASP A 121 6.08 -8.51 28.56
N PHE A 122 4.94 -8.03 28.11
CA PHE A 122 4.13 -8.68 27.08
C PHE A 122 4.83 -8.76 25.71
N PHE A 123 4.51 -9.82 24.98
CA PHE A 123 4.93 -10.00 23.59
C PHE A 123 3.72 -10.38 22.72
N ILE A 124 3.40 -9.51 21.78
CA ILE A 124 2.26 -9.69 20.86
C ILE A 124 2.77 -9.70 19.42
N THR A 125 2.19 -10.57 18.62
CA THR A 125 2.48 -10.69 17.19
C THR A 125 1.19 -10.77 16.39
N GLY A 126 1.27 -10.39 15.11
CA GLY A 126 0.16 -10.46 14.16
C GLY A 126 0.65 -10.66 12.73
N GLY A 127 -0.24 -11.15 11.87
CA GLY A 127 0.04 -11.32 10.46
C GLY A 127 -0.09 -10.01 9.70
N VAL A 128 0.76 -9.83 8.69
CA VAL A 128 0.72 -8.68 7.77
C VAL A 128 0.20 -9.08 6.38
N PRO A 129 0.62 -10.24 5.81
CA PRO A 129 0.18 -10.67 4.48
C PRO A 129 -1.33 -10.92 4.44
N GLY A 130 -1.97 -10.51 3.36
CA GLY A 130 -3.42 -10.66 3.16
C GLY A 130 -4.26 -9.54 3.74
N ASN A 131 -3.71 -8.66 4.59
CA ASN A 131 -4.44 -7.54 5.16
C ASN A 131 -4.71 -6.45 4.11
N VAL A 132 -5.80 -5.72 4.32
CA VAL A 132 -6.09 -4.47 3.62
C VAL A 132 -5.96 -3.34 4.63
N ILE A 133 -4.95 -2.50 4.43
CA ILE A 133 -4.65 -1.37 5.32
C ILE A 133 -5.25 -0.10 4.69
N ARG A 134 -6.21 0.52 5.39
CA ARG A 134 -6.88 1.74 4.93
C ARG A 134 -5.93 2.93 4.92
N ALA A 135 -6.26 3.97 4.18
CA ALA A 135 -5.55 5.23 4.25
C ALA A 135 -5.51 5.77 5.68
N GLY A 136 -4.32 6.13 6.16
CA GLY A 136 -4.07 6.59 7.53
C GLY A 136 -4.06 5.49 8.61
N GLU A 137 -4.35 4.24 8.27
CA GLU A 137 -4.36 3.12 9.22
C GLU A 137 -2.94 2.63 9.51
N THR A 138 -2.70 2.25 10.76
CA THR A 138 -1.47 1.61 11.23
C THR A 138 -1.78 0.22 11.76
N ASP A 139 -1.10 -0.78 11.23
CA ASP A 139 -1.14 -2.16 11.69
C ASP A 139 0.15 -2.50 12.44
N THR A 140 0.03 -2.99 13.68
CA THR A 140 1.16 -3.38 14.53
C THR A 140 1.34 -4.88 14.48
N PHE A 141 2.37 -5.35 13.81
CA PHE A 141 2.59 -6.80 13.61
C PHE A 141 3.52 -7.44 14.65
N MET A 142 4.23 -6.65 15.46
CA MET A 142 4.99 -7.15 16.59
C MET A 142 5.15 -6.04 17.62
N GLN A 143 4.97 -6.38 18.90
CA GLN A 143 5.28 -5.48 20.01
C GLN A 143 5.82 -6.25 21.21
N MET A 144 6.75 -5.62 21.94
CA MET A 144 7.35 -6.16 23.16
C MET A 144 7.51 -5.04 24.20
N GLY A 145 6.78 -5.15 25.31
CA GLY A 145 6.94 -4.26 26.46
C GLY A 145 8.25 -4.56 27.21
N LEU A 146 8.80 -3.54 27.85
CA LEU A 146 9.96 -3.68 28.73
C LEU A 146 9.53 -4.09 30.14
N GLY A 147 9.89 -5.29 30.54
CA GLY A 147 9.75 -5.78 31.92
C GLY A 147 11.10 -6.16 32.52
N THR A 148 11.13 -6.44 33.82
CA THR A 148 12.35 -6.88 34.51
C THR A 148 12.86 -8.23 33.99
N ALA A 149 11.93 -9.15 33.71
CA ALA A 149 12.24 -10.52 33.25
C ALA A 149 12.78 -10.58 31.81
N ASN A 150 12.41 -9.61 30.94
CA ASN A 150 12.78 -9.61 29.53
C ASN A 150 13.78 -8.51 29.14
N ALA A 151 14.28 -7.72 30.06
CA ALA A 151 15.11 -6.55 29.80
C ALA A 151 16.34 -6.81 28.91
N ALA A 152 16.95 -7.98 29.03
CA ALA A 152 18.09 -8.38 28.18
C ALA A 152 17.64 -8.61 26.72
N VAL A 153 16.53 -9.34 26.52
CA VAL A 153 15.92 -9.60 25.22
C VAL A 153 15.46 -8.31 24.57
N TRP A 154 14.79 -7.44 25.34
CA TRP A 154 14.33 -6.14 24.87
C TRP A 154 15.48 -5.28 24.35
N ARG A 155 16.60 -5.16 25.11
CA ARG A 155 17.78 -4.39 24.67
C ARG A 155 18.41 -5.00 23.41
N ALA A 156 18.52 -6.32 23.34
CA ALA A 156 19.05 -7.01 22.17
C ALA A 156 18.17 -6.77 20.93
N LEU A 157 16.85 -6.85 21.07
CA LEU A 157 15.88 -6.56 19.99
C LEU A 157 15.94 -5.08 19.58
N ASN A 158 16.08 -4.16 20.53
CA ASN A 158 16.23 -2.73 20.26
C ASN A 158 17.48 -2.43 19.42
N THR A 159 18.58 -3.12 19.71
CA THR A 159 19.81 -3.03 18.90
C THR A 159 19.62 -3.66 17.51
N ALA A 160 18.98 -4.83 17.47
CA ALA A 160 18.73 -5.55 16.21
C ALA A 160 17.88 -4.76 15.24
N ARG A 161 16.77 -4.12 15.69
CA ARG A 161 15.86 -3.35 14.85
C ARG A 161 16.52 -2.14 14.18
N ASN A 162 17.45 -1.52 14.86
CA ASN A 162 18.13 -0.32 14.33
C ASN A 162 19.20 -0.66 13.28
N ASN A 163 19.82 -1.84 13.36
CA ASN A 163 21.05 -2.12 12.61
C ASN A 163 20.95 -3.30 11.65
N PHE A 164 20.11 -4.31 11.96
CA PHE A 164 20.22 -5.63 11.31
C PHE A 164 18.93 -6.13 10.68
N ILE A 165 17.80 -5.47 10.93
CA ILE A 165 16.50 -5.85 10.40
C ILE A 165 16.26 -5.13 9.06
N THR A 166 15.77 -5.89 8.10
CA THR A 166 15.30 -5.39 6.80
C THR A 166 13.89 -5.94 6.57
N TYR A 167 13.02 -5.08 6.07
CA TYR A 167 11.67 -5.44 5.66
C TYR A 167 11.54 -5.28 4.16
N ARG A 168 10.76 -6.17 3.54
CA ARG A 168 10.31 -6.03 2.16
C ARG A 168 8.82 -6.30 2.11
N ILE A 169 8.05 -5.31 1.70
CA ILE A 169 6.59 -5.40 1.59
C ILE A 169 6.18 -5.15 0.15
N CYS A 170 5.35 -6.02 -0.39
CA CYS A 170 4.69 -5.79 -1.67
C CYS A 170 3.19 -5.63 -1.45
N TYR A 171 2.65 -4.58 -2.02
CA TYR A 171 1.26 -4.20 -1.88
C TYR A 171 0.73 -3.63 -3.19
N CYS A 172 -0.59 -3.67 -3.35
CA CYS A 172 -1.26 -3.16 -4.53
C CYS A 172 -2.42 -2.22 -4.15
N SER A 173 -2.75 -1.30 -5.05
CA SER A 173 -3.95 -0.49 -4.98
C SER A 173 -5.21 -1.33 -5.22
N VAL A 174 -6.40 -0.71 -5.17
CA VAL A 174 -7.66 -1.33 -5.56
C VAL A 174 -7.72 -1.66 -7.05
N PHE A 175 -6.91 -1.01 -7.86
CA PHE A 175 -6.78 -1.22 -9.31
C PHE A 175 -5.68 -2.21 -9.68
N ASP A 176 -5.12 -2.93 -8.69
CA ASP A 176 -4.03 -3.90 -8.85
C ASP A 176 -2.71 -3.31 -9.41
N GLU A 177 -2.53 -1.99 -9.29
CA GLU A 177 -1.21 -1.37 -9.44
C GLU A 177 -0.38 -1.70 -8.20
N CYS A 178 0.83 -2.24 -8.39
CA CYS A 178 1.60 -2.81 -7.31
C CYS A 178 2.97 -2.15 -7.12
N TRP A 179 3.44 -2.14 -5.87
CA TRP A 179 4.75 -1.60 -5.48
C TRP A 179 5.44 -2.50 -4.48
N ILE A 180 6.77 -2.51 -4.56
CA ILE A 180 7.63 -3.10 -3.53
C ILE A 180 8.31 -1.97 -2.78
N ASN A 181 8.19 -1.99 -1.46
CA ASN A 181 8.95 -1.12 -0.57
C ASN A 181 9.94 -1.95 0.25
N THR A 182 11.17 -1.43 0.37
CA THR A 182 12.24 -2.05 1.16
C THR A 182 12.75 -1.07 2.20
N VAL A 183 12.76 -1.50 3.46
CA VAL A 183 13.24 -0.69 4.59
C VAL A 183 14.41 -1.40 5.25
N ARG A 184 15.53 -0.69 5.42
CA ARG A 184 16.75 -1.21 6.08
C ARG A 184 17.06 -0.39 7.31
N GLY A 185 16.85 -0.97 8.48
CA GLY A 185 16.98 -0.24 9.74
C GLY A 185 16.04 0.98 9.76
N ARG A 186 16.60 2.19 9.72
CA ARG A 186 15.84 3.46 9.68
C ARG A 186 15.67 4.05 8.28
N ASN A 187 16.30 3.45 7.26
CA ASN A 187 16.28 3.97 5.90
C ASN A 187 15.16 3.28 5.10
N GLN A 188 14.15 4.04 4.77
CA GLN A 188 13.12 3.63 3.83
C GLN A 188 13.56 4.03 2.43
N LEU A 189 13.48 3.09 1.48
CA LEU A 189 13.68 3.36 0.06
C LEU A 189 12.35 3.75 -0.58
N ASP A 190 12.41 4.47 -1.68
CA ASP A 190 11.21 4.79 -2.44
C ASP A 190 10.55 3.51 -2.98
N PRO A 191 9.21 3.42 -2.93
CA PRO A 191 8.50 2.28 -3.48
C PRO A 191 8.77 2.11 -4.98
N THR A 192 9.16 0.91 -5.37
CA THR A 192 9.40 0.58 -6.77
C THR A 192 8.15 -0.06 -7.37
N PRO A 193 7.60 0.46 -8.50
CA PRO A 193 6.46 -0.14 -9.17
C PRO A 193 6.83 -1.51 -9.75
N VAL A 194 5.88 -2.45 -9.71
CA VAL A 194 6.01 -3.79 -10.26
C VAL A 194 4.70 -4.22 -10.91
N ASP A 195 4.75 -5.03 -11.95
CA ASP A 195 3.54 -5.52 -12.62
C ASP A 195 2.75 -6.47 -11.71
N LYS A 196 3.45 -7.25 -10.90
CA LYS A 196 2.87 -8.21 -9.97
C LYS A 196 3.79 -8.43 -8.76
N CYS A 197 3.20 -8.59 -7.58
CA CYS A 197 3.96 -8.92 -6.39
C CYS A 197 4.60 -10.32 -6.53
N PRO A 198 5.92 -10.43 -6.30
CA PRO A 198 6.59 -11.72 -6.29
C PRO A 198 6.11 -12.56 -5.11
N VAL A 199 6.02 -13.88 -5.33
CA VAL A 199 5.78 -14.82 -4.24
C VAL A 199 7.11 -15.03 -3.49
N PRO A 200 7.19 -14.73 -2.19
CA PRO A 200 8.41 -14.89 -1.43
C PRO A 200 8.75 -16.37 -1.26
N LYS A 201 10.05 -16.72 -1.32
CA LYS A 201 10.52 -18.09 -1.00
C LYS A 201 10.29 -18.42 0.47
N VAL A 202 10.44 -17.44 1.33
CA VAL A 202 10.17 -17.52 2.77
C VAL A 202 9.39 -16.25 3.13
N GLY A 203 8.09 -16.39 3.30
CA GLY A 203 7.22 -15.30 3.73
C GLY A 203 7.11 -15.23 5.25
N TYR A 204 6.74 -14.07 5.74
CA TYR A 204 6.35 -13.89 7.14
C TYR A 204 4.96 -14.51 7.35
N VAL A 205 4.85 -15.37 8.35
CA VAL A 205 3.61 -16.09 8.70
C VAL A 205 3.44 -16.00 10.21
N GLU A 206 2.44 -15.28 10.66
CA GLU A 206 1.89 -15.32 12.04
C GLU A 206 0.44 -14.90 12.08
#